data_3394a9a119a9ea0936771d004817e878
#
_entry.id   3394a9a119a9ea0936771d004817e878
#
_cell.length_a   1.000
_cell.length_b   1.000
_cell.length_c   1.000
_cell.angle_alpha   90.00
_cell.angle_beta   90.00
_cell.angle_gamma   90.00
#
_symmetry.space_group_name_H-M   'P 1'
#
loop_
_entity.id
_entity.type
_entity.pdbx_description
1 polymer ?
#
loop_
_entity_poly.entity_id
_entity_poly.type
_entity_poly.pdbx_seq_one_letter_code
_entity_poly.pdbx_strand_id
1 'polypeptide(L)'
;VDVMTVSGLAKAKTGSFDDYRGLSKWLDTCPDESKIRSRHIIIDEGQDFGMRAIADAGVLESLYLLNSMHEDGSFYVFYDERQLIQGVDLPDLIREADCKMTLYVNCRNTRSISDCSINGLNRKIKHRLRDEAVSGEPPRFIFETDPKKVEDQIDKMIQSSKQDGIKAEDMVVLTCSTIRNSK
;
A
#
# COMPACT_ATOMS: atom_id res chain seq x y z
N VAL A 1 6.76 12.29 16.20
CA VAL A 1 6.00 11.31 15.38
C VAL A 1 6.98 10.25 14.95
N ASP A 2 6.72 9.00 15.33
CA ASP A 2 7.51 7.87 14.90
C ASP A 2 6.83 7.23 13.68
N VAL A 3 7.59 7.06 12.60
CA VAL A 3 7.09 6.44 11.37
C VAL A 3 7.87 5.15 11.13
N MET A 4 7.15 4.04 10.98
CA MET A 4 7.78 2.73 10.75
C MET A 4 6.84 1.81 9.99
N THR A 5 7.40 0.82 9.31
CA THR A 5 6.62 -0.27 8.73
C THR A 5 6.30 -1.31 9.79
N VAL A 6 5.23 -2.11 9.59
CA VAL A 6 4.90 -3.21 10.50
C VAL A 6 6.06 -4.22 10.62
N SER A 7 6.73 -4.52 9.50
CA SER A 7 7.93 -5.37 9.50
C SER A 7 9.11 -4.74 10.25
N GLY A 8 9.27 -3.42 10.13
CA GLY A 8 10.28 -2.68 10.90
C GLY A 8 10.02 -2.72 12.40
N LEU A 9 8.75 -2.60 12.79
CA LEU A 9 8.33 -2.75 14.19
C LEU A 9 8.58 -4.18 14.68
N ALA A 10 8.23 -5.19 13.88
CA ALA A 10 8.51 -6.59 14.22
C ALA A 10 10.01 -6.80 14.48
N LYS A 11 10.88 -6.36 13.56
CA LYS A 11 12.33 -6.46 13.75
C LYS A 11 12.81 -5.75 15.02
N ALA A 12 12.33 -4.55 15.26
CA ALA A 12 12.75 -3.76 16.43
C ALA A 12 12.37 -4.43 17.77
N LYS A 13 11.30 -5.23 17.80
CA LYS A 13 10.77 -5.85 19.01
C LYS A 13 11.12 -7.33 19.17
N THR A 14 11.29 -8.06 18.07
CA THR A 14 11.53 -9.51 18.07
C THR A 14 12.90 -9.90 17.48
N GLY A 15 13.55 -8.98 16.76
CA GLY A 15 14.81 -9.26 16.06
C GLY A 15 14.62 -9.74 14.60
N SER A 16 13.39 -10.05 14.18
CA SER A 16 13.07 -10.51 12.83
C SER A 16 12.00 -9.65 12.15
N PHE A 17 12.13 -9.41 10.82
CA PHE A 17 11.19 -8.60 10.04
C PHE A 17 9.83 -9.27 9.81
N ASP A 18 9.76 -10.57 9.90
CA ASP A 18 8.61 -11.42 9.58
C ASP A 18 8.03 -12.18 10.79
N ASP A 19 8.57 -11.92 11.99
CA ASP A 19 8.01 -12.49 13.23
C ASP A 19 6.83 -11.67 13.75
N TYR A 20 5.73 -11.71 13.02
CA TYR A 20 4.49 -11.01 13.38
C TYR A 20 3.81 -11.61 14.62
N ARG A 21 3.96 -12.93 14.85
CA ARG A 21 3.43 -13.57 16.07
C ARG A 21 4.19 -13.12 17.32
N GLY A 22 5.50 -13.02 17.22
CA GLY A 22 6.31 -12.45 18.27
C GLY A 22 5.97 -10.99 18.55
N LEU A 23 5.70 -10.21 17.48
CA LEU A 23 5.27 -8.82 17.60
C LEU A 23 3.92 -8.71 18.33
N SER A 24 2.90 -9.47 17.90
CA SER A 24 1.59 -9.47 18.54
C SER A 24 1.70 -9.82 20.03
N LYS A 25 2.41 -10.91 20.35
CA LYS A 25 2.67 -11.30 21.73
C LYS A 25 3.39 -10.21 22.53
N TRP A 26 4.34 -9.50 21.93
CA TRP A 26 5.03 -8.39 22.58
C TRP A 26 4.07 -7.23 22.84
N LEU A 27 3.19 -6.90 21.90
CA LEU A 27 2.15 -5.88 22.06
C LEU A 27 1.19 -6.23 23.21
N ASP A 28 0.70 -7.47 23.26
CA ASP A 28 -0.25 -7.94 24.26
C ASP A 28 0.34 -8.01 25.69
N THR A 29 1.64 -8.24 25.77
CA THR A 29 2.36 -8.33 27.07
C THR A 29 3.10 -7.06 27.43
N CYS A 30 2.97 -6.00 26.65
CA CYS A 30 3.67 -4.75 26.91
C CYS A 30 3.16 -4.11 28.23
N PRO A 31 3.89 -4.26 29.36
CA PRO A 31 3.37 -3.91 30.67
C PRO A 31 3.45 -2.42 30.97
N ASP A 32 4.01 -1.64 30.07
CA ASP A 32 4.36 -0.26 30.35
C ASP A 32 3.94 0.63 29.19
N GLU A 33 2.85 1.38 29.40
CA GLU A 33 2.34 2.42 28.49
C GLU A 33 3.45 3.37 28.05
N SER A 34 4.51 3.52 28.85
CA SER A 34 5.65 4.39 28.53
C SER A 34 6.48 3.90 27.35
N LYS A 35 6.39 2.62 26.98
CA LYS A 35 7.19 2.01 25.90
C LYS A 35 6.51 2.10 24.53
N ILE A 36 5.18 2.18 24.52
CA ILE A 36 4.42 2.55 23.31
C ILE A 36 3.61 3.79 23.67
N ARG A 37 4.25 4.93 23.66
CA ARG A 37 3.64 6.25 23.96
C ARG A 37 2.67 6.74 22.91
N SER A 38 2.19 5.89 22.02
CA SER A 38 1.37 6.32 20.89
C SER A 38 -0.11 6.32 21.28
N ARG A 39 -0.57 7.40 21.94
CA ARG A 39 -1.99 7.66 22.14
C ARG A 39 -2.75 7.71 20.83
N HIS A 40 -2.07 8.10 19.75
CA HIS A 40 -2.64 8.24 18.43
C HIS A 40 -1.90 7.32 17.47
N ILE A 41 -2.62 6.37 16.91
CA ILE A 41 -2.09 5.45 15.91
C ILE A 41 -2.75 5.77 14.57
N ILE A 42 -1.92 5.99 13.56
CA ILE A 42 -2.36 6.19 12.18
C ILE A 42 -1.71 5.10 11.35
N ILE A 43 -2.54 4.29 10.71
CA ILE A 43 -2.11 3.22 9.81
C ILE A 43 -2.40 3.67 8.38
N ASP A 44 -1.39 3.64 7.53
CA ASP A 44 -1.52 3.77 6.09
C ASP A 44 -1.42 2.38 5.45
N GLU A 45 -2.05 2.19 4.29
CA GLU A 45 -2.13 0.90 3.58
C GLU A 45 -2.69 -0.23 4.49
N GLY A 46 -3.75 0.08 5.23
CA GLY A 46 -4.36 -0.85 6.19
C GLY A 46 -4.78 -2.21 5.61
N GLN A 47 -5.01 -2.30 4.29
CA GLN A 47 -5.29 -3.57 3.61
C GLN A 47 -4.11 -4.55 3.70
N ASP A 48 -2.88 -4.09 3.91
CA ASP A 48 -1.71 -4.97 4.05
C ASP A 48 -1.78 -5.82 5.33
N PHE A 49 -2.55 -5.38 6.33
CA PHE A 49 -2.82 -6.19 7.52
C PHE A 49 -3.72 -7.41 7.21
N GLY A 50 -4.39 -7.45 6.05
CA GLY A 50 -5.06 -8.63 5.52
C GLY A 50 -4.11 -9.68 4.91
N MET A 51 -2.81 -9.42 4.82
CA MET A 51 -1.82 -10.45 4.45
C MET A 51 -1.86 -11.57 5.49
N ARG A 52 -1.97 -12.82 5.01
CA ARG A 52 -2.19 -13.99 5.86
C ARG A 52 -1.25 -14.06 7.07
N ALA A 53 0.04 -13.81 6.87
CA ALA A 53 1.02 -13.88 7.97
C ALA A 53 0.79 -12.82 9.05
N ILE A 54 0.30 -11.63 8.69
CA ILE A 54 0.01 -10.53 9.61
C ILE A 54 -1.36 -10.73 10.25
N ALA A 55 -2.37 -11.11 9.45
CA ALA A 55 -3.73 -11.36 9.90
C ALA A 55 -3.79 -12.53 10.90
N ASP A 56 -3.17 -13.67 10.56
CA ASP A 56 -3.10 -14.85 11.45
C ASP A 56 -2.35 -14.56 12.77
N ALA A 57 -1.56 -13.51 12.82
CA ALA A 57 -0.86 -13.07 14.01
C ALA A 57 -1.67 -12.09 14.90
N GLY A 58 -2.77 -11.51 14.39
CA GLY A 58 -3.60 -10.56 15.13
C GLY A 58 -2.91 -9.24 15.47
N VAL A 59 -1.98 -8.78 14.63
CA VAL A 59 -1.18 -7.58 14.91
C VAL A 59 -2.03 -6.32 14.94
N LEU A 60 -3.03 -6.21 14.05
CA LEU A 60 -3.91 -5.04 13.98
C LEU A 60 -4.76 -4.94 15.24
N GLU A 61 -5.31 -6.05 15.70
CA GLU A 61 -6.11 -6.20 16.90
C GLU A 61 -5.30 -5.84 18.14
N SER A 62 -4.07 -6.33 18.25
CA SER A 62 -3.17 -6.00 19.36
C SER A 62 -2.82 -4.50 19.40
N LEU A 63 -2.59 -3.88 18.24
CA LEU A 63 -2.37 -2.43 18.15
C LEU A 63 -3.61 -1.63 18.56
N TYR A 64 -4.79 -2.08 18.14
CA TYR A 64 -6.06 -1.45 18.52
C TYR A 64 -6.32 -1.55 20.02
N LEU A 65 -6.16 -2.74 20.61
CA LEU A 65 -6.33 -2.96 22.04
C LEU A 65 -5.39 -2.07 22.85
N LEU A 66 -4.13 -1.98 22.45
CA LEU A 66 -3.16 -1.11 23.09
C LEU A 66 -3.58 0.37 23.04
N ASN A 67 -4.07 0.83 21.89
CA ASN A 67 -4.56 2.21 21.74
C ASN A 67 -5.80 2.47 22.60
N SER A 68 -6.71 1.49 22.72
CA SER A 68 -7.95 1.61 23.48
C SER A 68 -7.76 1.77 24.99
N MET A 69 -6.54 1.51 25.52
CA MET A 69 -6.20 1.77 26.91
C MET A 69 -6.07 3.27 27.23
N HIS A 70 -6.03 4.11 26.21
CA HIS A 70 -5.96 5.57 26.38
C HIS A 70 -7.35 6.20 26.19
N GLU A 71 -7.89 6.87 27.20
CA GLU A 71 -9.21 7.54 27.12
C GLU A 71 -9.32 8.56 26.00
N ASP A 72 -8.23 9.24 25.67
CA ASP A 72 -8.11 10.24 24.62
C ASP A 72 -7.34 9.73 23.39
N GLY A 73 -7.21 8.40 23.25
CA GLY A 73 -6.55 7.76 22.12
C GLY A 73 -7.33 7.89 20.81
N SER A 74 -6.64 7.87 19.69
CA SER A 74 -7.27 7.76 18.38
C SER A 74 -6.58 6.72 17.50
N PHE A 75 -7.39 5.98 16.77
CA PHE A 75 -6.95 4.93 15.87
C PHE A 75 -7.54 5.18 14.49
N TYR A 76 -6.70 5.54 13.53
CA TYR A 76 -7.09 5.81 12.16
C TYR A 76 -6.46 4.82 11.23
N VAL A 77 -7.23 4.26 10.30
CA VAL A 77 -6.76 3.34 9.28
C VAL A 77 -7.15 3.87 7.91
N PHE A 78 -6.16 4.17 7.09
CA PHE A 78 -6.33 4.47 5.68
C PHE A 78 -6.10 3.21 4.87
N TYR A 79 -7.02 2.85 3.97
CA TYR A 79 -6.94 1.63 3.20
C TYR A 79 -7.59 1.77 1.82
N ASP A 80 -7.17 0.93 0.89
CA ASP A 80 -7.79 0.81 -0.42
C ASP A 80 -8.17 -0.67 -0.67
N GLU A 81 -9.47 -0.97 -0.64
CA GLU A 81 -9.99 -2.32 -0.91
C GLU A 81 -9.59 -2.86 -2.28
N ARG A 82 -9.21 -1.99 -3.22
CA ARG A 82 -8.82 -2.38 -4.59
C ARG A 82 -7.37 -2.80 -4.68
N GLN A 83 -6.59 -2.53 -3.65
CA GLN A 83 -5.18 -2.89 -3.55
C GLN A 83 -4.94 -4.15 -2.68
N LEU A 84 -5.96 -4.96 -2.45
CA LEU A 84 -5.86 -6.29 -1.80
C LEU A 84 -5.13 -7.30 -2.71
N ILE A 85 -3.90 -6.97 -3.11
CA ILE A 85 -3.12 -7.80 -4.05
C ILE A 85 -2.53 -9.01 -3.34
N GLN A 86 -2.15 -8.86 -2.07
CA GLN A 86 -1.50 -9.89 -1.27
C GLN A 86 -2.39 -10.44 -0.13
N GLY A 87 -3.48 -9.74 0.17
CA GLY A 87 -4.45 -10.13 1.19
C GLY A 87 -5.57 -10.98 0.63
N VAL A 88 -6.11 -11.84 1.46
CA VAL A 88 -7.29 -12.65 1.12
C VAL A 88 -8.55 -11.84 1.38
N ASP A 89 -8.59 -11.12 2.49
CA ASP A 89 -9.72 -10.30 2.94
C ASP A 89 -9.24 -9.06 3.71
N LEU A 90 -10.11 -8.05 3.75
CA LEU A 90 -9.91 -6.91 4.64
C LEU A 90 -10.10 -7.36 6.09
N PRO A 91 -9.21 -7.01 7.04
CA PRO A 91 -9.38 -7.33 8.45
C PRO A 91 -10.75 -6.92 9.00
N ASP A 92 -11.33 -7.76 9.86
CA ASP A 92 -12.66 -7.52 10.44
C ASP A 92 -12.72 -6.18 11.18
N LEU A 93 -11.69 -5.81 11.91
CA LEU A 93 -11.60 -4.54 12.60
C LEU A 93 -11.78 -3.34 11.66
N ILE A 94 -11.28 -3.42 10.43
CA ILE A 94 -11.48 -2.36 9.42
C ILE A 94 -12.87 -2.49 8.79
N ARG A 95 -13.30 -3.72 8.51
CA ARG A 95 -14.59 -3.98 7.86
C ARG A 95 -15.77 -3.60 8.74
N GLU A 96 -15.66 -3.75 10.05
CA GLU A 96 -16.73 -3.52 11.04
C GLU A 96 -16.55 -2.20 11.80
N ALA A 97 -15.62 -1.32 11.37
CA ALA A 97 -15.38 -0.05 12.02
C ALA A 97 -16.65 0.81 12.10
N ASP A 98 -16.92 1.41 13.27
CA ASP A 98 -18.10 2.21 13.55
C ASP A 98 -18.21 3.48 12.68
N CYS A 99 -17.07 4.04 12.30
CA CYS A 99 -17.00 5.22 11.45
C CYS A 99 -16.15 4.95 10.22
N LYS A 100 -16.76 5.10 9.03
CA LYS A 100 -16.07 4.95 7.75
C LYS A 100 -16.29 6.20 6.90
N MET A 101 -15.18 6.71 6.38
CA MET A 101 -15.19 7.84 5.46
C MET A 101 -14.57 7.42 4.14
N THR A 102 -15.28 7.63 3.04
CA THR A 102 -14.78 7.30 1.72
C THR A 102 -14.34 8.55 0.96
N LEU A 103 -13.11 8.54 0.49
CA LEU A 103 -12.56 9.59 -0.37
C LEU A 103 -12.79 9.19 -1.84
N TYR A 104 -13.64 9.96 -2.52
CA TYR A 104 -14.02 9.68 -3.92
C TYR A 104 -13.19 10.45 -4.95
N VAL A 105 -12.41 11.44 -4.52
CA VAL A 105 -11.68 12.31 -5.44
C VAL A 105 -10.27 11.81 -5.64
N ASN A 106 -9.96 11.39 -6.87
CA ASN A 106 -8.59 11.07 -7.28
C ASN A 106 -7.84 12.37 -7.59
N CYS A 107 -6.86 12.69 -6.77
CA CYS A 107 -6.04 13.89 -6.89
C CYS A 107 -4.65 13.62 -7.49
N ARG A 108 -4.28 12.36 -7.70
CA ARG A 108 -2.92 11.94 -8.08
C ARG A 108 -2.77 11.74 -9.58
N ASN A 109 -3.73 11.06 -10.20
CA ASN A 109 -3.60 10.60 -11.57
C ASN A 109 -4.07 11.64 -12.59
N THR A 110 -3.50 11.57 -13.80
CA THR A 110 -4.05 12.25 -14.96
C THR A 110 -5.39 11.60 -15.38
N ARG A 111 -6.19 12.30 -16.15
CA ARG A 111 -7.47 11.78 -16.67
C ARG A 111 -7.27 10.48 -17.44
N SER A 112 -6.31 10.45 -18.36
CA SER A 112 -6.04 9.28 -19.20
C SER A 112 -5.64 8.05 -18.40
N ILE A 113 -4.82 8.19 -17.35
CA ILE A 113 -4.45 7.08 -16.44
C ILE A 113 -5.66 6.61 -15.66
N SER A 114 -6.43 7.54 -15.12
CA SER A 114 -7.62 7.22 -14.33
C SER A 114 -8.67 6.46 -15.15
N ASP A 115 -8.98 6.95 -16.33
CA ASP A 115 -9.96 6.33 -17.24
C ASP A 115 -9.50 4.93 -17.67
N CYS A 116 -8.21 4.76 -17.95
CA CYS A 116 -7.63 3.48 -18.30
C CYS A 116 -7.75 2.47 -17.15
N SER A 117 -7.44 2.88 -15.92
CA SER A 117 -7.50 2.00 -14.76
C SER A 117 -8.93 1.53 -14.45
N ILE A 118 -9.92 2.39 -14.65
CA ILE A 118 -11.34 2.05 -14.41
C ILE A 118 -11.88 1.11 -15.47
N ASN A 119 -11.61 1.42 -16.74
CA ASN A 119 -12.08 0.59 -17.84
C ASN A 119 -11.50 -0.83 -17.76
N GLY A 120 -10.26 -0.97 -17.31
CA GLY A 120 -9.61 -2.27 -17.11
C GLY A 120 -10.25 -3.13 -16.02
N LEU A 121 -10.90 -2.51 -15.03
CA LEU A 121 -11.49 -3.24 -13.89
C LEU A 121 -12.91 -3.76 -14.13
N ASN A 122 -13.52 -3.42 -15.28
CA ASN A 122 -14.88 -3.82 -15.65
C ASN A 122 -15.94 -3.62 -14.53
N ARG A 123 -15.75 -2.60 -13.68
CA ARG A 123 -16.60 -2.28 -12.53
C ARG A 123 -17.11 -0.84 -12.64
N LYS A 124 -18.38 -0.64 -12.31
CA LYS A 124 -18.96 0.71 -12.14
C LYS A 124 -18.42 1.32 -10.85
N ILE A 125 -17.26 1.93 -10.93
CA ILE A 125 -16.62 2.57 -9.80
C ILE A 125 -17.03 4.03 -9.76
N LYS A 126 -17.68 4.45 -8.67
CA LYS A 126 -17.90 5.87 -8.42
C LYS A 126 -16.57 6.48 -7.99
N HIS A 127 -15.94 7.24 -8.87
CA HIS A 127 -14.82 8.09 -8.53
C HIS A 127 -14.97 9.40 -9.29
N ARG A 128 -14.39 10.43 -8.75
CA ARG A 128 -14.33 11.76 -9.38
C ARG A 128 -12.85 12.15 -9.46
N LEU A 129 -12.45 12.65 -10.60
CA LEU A 129 -11.19 13.38 -10.70
C LEU A 129 -11.39 14.78 -10.16
N ARG A 130 -10.34 15.38 -9.62
CA ARG A 130 -10.36 16.82 -9.34
C ARG A 130 -10.60 17.61 -10.62
N ASP A 131 -11.23 18.77 -10.50
CA ASP A 131 -11.65 19.57 -11.67
C ASP A 131 -10.44 20.04 -12.52
N GLU A 132 -9.28 20.28 -11.88
CA GLU A 132 -8.03 20.69 -12.55
C GLU A 132 -7.17 19.52 -13.02
N ALA A 133 -7.70 18.30 -13.05
CA ALA A 133 -6.92 17.15 -13.50
C ALA A 133 -6.50 17.30 -14.96
N VAL A 134 -5.20 17.28 -15.22
CA VAL A 134 -4.64 17.32 -16.57
C VAL A 134 -4.99 16.04 -17.34
N SER A 135 -5.15 16.14 -18.66
CA SER A 135 -5.47 14.99 -19.50
C SER A 135 -4.33 13.96 -19.50
N GLY A 136 -3.11 14.39 -19.73
CA GLY A 136 -1.95 13.50 -19.84
C GLY A 136 -2.00 12.64 -21.11
N GLU A 137 -0.90 11.95 -21.41
CA GLU A 137 -0.88 10.94 -22.46
C GLU A 137 -1.58 9.66 -22.01
N PRO A 138 -2.29 8.95 -22.91
CA PRO A 138 -2.90 7.68 -22.59
C PRO A 138 -1.82 6.61 -22.35
N PRO A 139 -2.04 5.69 -21.39
CA PRO A 139 -1.18 4.54 -21.21
C PRO A 139 -1.06 3.71 -22.49
N ARG A 140 0.13 3.23 -22.80
CA ARG A 140 0.39 2.36 -23.95
C ARG A 140 0.51 0.92 -23.49
N PHE A 141 -0.17 0.01 -24.16
CA PHE A 141 -0.10 -1.42 -23.93
C PHE A 141 0.68 -2.08 -25.06
N ILE A 142 1.75 -2.80 -24.72
CA ILE A 142 2.57 -3.54 -25.67
C ILE A 142 2.46 -5.01 -25.30
N PHE A 143 2.01 -5.84 -26.22
CA PHE A 143 1.90 -7.28 -26.06
C PHE A 143 3.03 -7.94 -26.85
N GLU A 144 4.04 -8.44 -26.14
CA GLU A 144 5.19 -9.14 -26.72
C GLU A 144 5.52 -10.35 -25.86
N THR A 145 5.85 -11.46 -26.48
CA THR A 145 6.19 -12.73 -25.83
C THR A 145 7.66 -13.10 -25.92
N ASP A 146 8.39 -12.49 -26.84
CA ASP A 146 9.83 -12.69 -27.00
C ASP A 146 10.59 -11.80 -26.01
N PRO A 147 11.34 -12.38 -25.04
CA PRO A 147 12.07 -11.61 -24.03
C PRO A 147 13.04 -10.57 -24.60
N LYS A 148 13.73 -10.90 -25.71
CA LYS A 148 14.66 -9.96 -26.34
C LYS A 148 13.95 -8.76 -26.93
N LYS A 149 12.78 -8.97 -27.54
CA LYS A 149 11.99 -7.88 -28.06
C LYS A 149 11.37 -7.03 -26.96
N VAL A 150 11.03 -7.63 -25.81
CA VAL A 150 10.59 -6.89 -24.62
C VAL A 150 11.70 -5.97 -24.15
N GLU A 151 12.93 -6.48 -24.01
CA GLU A 151 14.11 -5.69 -23.61
C GLU A 151 14.37 -4.54 -24.60
N ASP A 152 14.38 -4.82 -25.90
CA ASP A 152 14.53 -3.81 -26.94
C ASP A 152 13.44 -2.72 -26.88
N GLN A 153 12.22 -3.08 -26.53
CA GLN A 153 11.11 -2.13 -26.41
C GLN A 153 11.30 -1.24 -25.15
N ILE A 154 11.70 -1.82 -24.04
CA ILE A 154 11.98 -1.06 -22.79
C ILE A 154 13.11 -0.07 -23.07
N ASP A 155 14.19 -0.49 -23.68
CA ASP A 155 15.33 0.37 -24.01
C ASP A 155 14.92 1.52 -24.94
N LYS A 156 14.11 1.24 -25.98
CA LYS A 156 13.57 2.29 -26.85
C LYS A 156 12.71 3.30 -26.10
N MET A 157 11.86 2.83 -25.19
CA MET A 157 11.03 3.72 -24.38
C MET A 157 11.87 4.59 -23.46
N ILE A 158 12.89 4.03 -22.82
CA ILE A 158 13.82 4.78 -21.96
C ILE A 158 14.57 5.83 -22.79
N GLN A 159 15.06 5.48 -23.97
CA GLN A 159 15.78 6.42 -24.83
C GLN A 159 14.87 7.55 -25.35
N SER A 160 13.64 7.22 -25.77
CA SER A 160 12.65 8.23 -26.17
C SER A 160 12.36 9.19 -25.01
N SER A 161 12.09 8.68 -23.82
CA SER A 161 11.82 9.51 -22.66
C SER A 161 12.98 10.44 -22.30
N LYS A 162 14.23 9.97 -22.46
CA LYS A 162 15.42 10.84 -22.29
C LYS A 162 15.50 11.93 -23.32
N GLN A 163 15.16 11.63 -24.59
CA GLN A 163 15.12 12.64 -25.66
C GLN A 163 14.03 13.71 -25.39
N ASP A 164 12.95 13.32 -24.75
CA ASP A 164 11.89 14.23 -24.31
C ASP A 164 12.25 14.99 -23.01
N GLY A 165 13.47 14.84 -22.51
CA GLY A 165 14.01 15.58 -21.37
C GLY A 165 13.71 14.97 -20.00
N ILE A 166 13.12 13.74 -19.94
CA ILE A 166 12.86 13.03 -18.69
C ILE A 166 14.18 12.47 -18.16
N LYS A 167 14.51 12.77 -16.91
CA LYS A 167 15.74 12.28 -16.28
C LYS A 167 15.59 10.82 -15.89
N ALA A 168 16.72 10.09 -15.86
CA ALA A 168 16.72 8.68 -15.45
C ALA A 168 16.19 8.47 -14.02
N GLU A 169 16.41 9.43 -13.12
CA GLU A 169 15.92 9.41 -11.74
C GLU A 169 14.39 9.52 -11.63
N ASP A 170 13.72 10.02 -12.68
CA ASP A 170 12.28 10.17 -12.76
C ASP A 170 11.60 8.98 -13.48
N MET A 171 12.39 7.95 -13.85
CA MET A 171 11.89 6.76 -14.54
C MET A 171 11.96 5.54 -13.61
N VAL A 172 10.91 4.74 -13.60
CA VAL A 172 10.87 3.48 -12.85
C VAL A 172 10.37 2.35 -13.75
N VAL A 173 11.10 1.25 -13.75
CA VAL A 173 10.66 0.01 -14.40
C VAL A 173 10.19 -0.95 -13.30
N LEU A 174 8.90 -1.33 -13.33
CA LEU A 174 8.32 -2.26 -12.39
C LEU A 174 8.20 -3.64 -13.03
N THR A 175 8.56 -4.67 -12.31
CA THR A 175 8.43 -6.07 -12.71
C THR A 175 7.70 -6.87 -11.65
N CYS A 176 7.03 -7.96 -12.06
CA CYS A 176 6.39 -8.90 -11.14
C CYS A 176 7.40 -9.87 -10.49
N SER A 177 8.67 -9.81 -10.87
CA SER A 177 9.74 -10.66 -10.37
C SER A 177 10.71 -9.88 -9.50
N THR A 178 11.39 -10.58 -8.59
CA THR A 178 12.49 -9.98 -7.84
C THR A 178 13.67 -9.68 -8.80
N ILE A 179 14.52 -8.70 -8.44
CA ILE A 179 15.70 -8.33 -9.24
C ILE A 179 16.58 -9.56 -9.60
N ARG A 180 16.62 -10.59 -8.75
CA ARG A 180 17.36 -11.82 -9.01
C ARG A 180 16.72 -12.72 -10.08
N ASN A 181 15.41 -12.57 -10.30
CA ASN A 181 14.61 -13.39 -11.21
C ASN A 181 14.13 -12.63 -12.45
N SER A 182 14.31 -11.31 -12.48
CA SER A 182 14.11 -10.49 -13.68
C SER A 182 15.41 -10.58 -14.50
N LYS A 183 15.40 -11.45 -15.51
CA LYS A 183 16.44 -11.52 -16.53
C LYS A 183 15.98 -10.74 -17.72
#